data_56f77dfa945e0a5153606cabaf9dd62f
#
_entry.id   56f77dfa945e0a5153606cabaf9dd62f
#
_cell.length_a   1.000
_cell.length_b   1.000
_cell.length_c   1.000
_cell.angle_alpha   90.00
_cell.angle_beta   90.00
_cell.angle_gamma   90.00
#
_symmetry.space_group_name_H-M   'P 1'
#
loop_
_entity.id
_entity.type
_entity.pdbx_description
1 polymer ?
#
loop_
_entity_poly.entity_id
_entity_poly.type
_entity_poly.pdbx_seq_one_letter_code
_entity_poly.pdbx_strand_id
1 'polypeptide(L)'
;SSLELGIDVGSVNHIVQIRSPRSVDRMLQRVGRADHRLGGIGRGNLLSWESDDLFESAVIARKAVAGEIEPVEWRDRPLSVAANQIMMMVHSHGALPIDEITEAIAGACQFEDWSRHDTIAIGKILADRWVIRCEDDPSSIPWYRWPHDVWKELQNNSKKELPEQPKLAYDEEPTEDISRLKFEVPKKYCSGWLSRSGRTREWVSKHLSMIPDKQSYRVRDAVTRQPLGNVDEAFVLSLNDGGEDQDGTQRRFVMAGRTWIVVDADPEQSELLVAPVSDQGHAPQWVGELPPTPAEVAREAGRLRRLFAIDLGLMEDEEVSQIDPAELLKGNSKLDDYPINGE
;
A
#
# COMPACT_ATOMS: atom_id res chain seq x y z
N SER A 1 3.79 -7.90 8.38
CA SER A 1 4.47 -9.18 8.73
C SER A 1 4.35 -10.14 7.55
N SER A 2 5.43 -10.88 7.22
CA SER A 2 5.41 -11.89 6.16
C SER A 2 4.37 -13.01 6.41
N LEU A 3 4.02 -13.25 7.66
CA LEU A 3 2.98 -14.21 8.06
C LEU A 3 1.55 -13.79 7.65
N GLU A 4 1.31 -12.53 7.33
CA GLU A 4 0.02 -12.03 6.85
C GLU A 4 -0.16 -12.24 5.34
N LEU A 5 0.93 -12.35 4.59
CA LEU A 5 0.94 -12.35 3.11
C LEU A 5 0.59 -13.69 2.44
N GLY A 6 0.03 -14.65 3.16
CA GLY A 6 -0.39 -15.92 2.54
C GLY A 6 0.74 -16.85 2.13
N ILE A 7 1.96 -16.62 2.60
CA ILE A 7 3.10 -17.50 2.32
C ILE A 7 2.90 -18.85 3.01
N ASP A 8 3.07 -19.94 2.27
CA ASP A 8 3.15 -21.26 2.86
C ASP A 8 4.45 -21.43 3.63
N VAL A 9 4.34 -21.45 4.96
CA VAL A 9 5.50 -21.56 5.88
C VAL A 9 5.82 -23.04 6.20
N GLY A 10 5.15 -23.97 5.53
CA GLY A 10 5.34 -25.41 5.76
C GLY A 10 4.73 -25.88 7.08
N SER A 11 5.40 -26.79 7.78
CA SER A 11 4.86 -27.46 8.98
C SER A 11 5.03 -26.63 10.27
N VAL A 12 4.36 -25.50 10.35
CA VAL A 12 4.27 -24.71 11.59
C VAL A 12 3.08 -25.25 12.41
N ASN A 13 3.33 -25.68 13.62
CA ASN A 13 2.28 -26.24 14.51
C ASN A 13 1.72 -25.20 15.48
N HIS A 14 2.46 -24.12 15.75
CA HIS A 14 2.11 -23.15 16.75
C HIS A 14 2.73 -21.78 16.45
N ILE A 15 1.96 -20.72 16.69
CA ILE A 15 2.42 -19.33 16.54
C ILE A 15 2.60 -18.69 17.92
N VAL A 16 3.72 -18.07 18.15
CA VAL A 16 3.94 -17.21 19.30
C VAL A 16 4.04 -15.77 18.83
N GLN A 17 3.03 -14.98 19.16
CA GLN A 17 2.97 -13.57 18.87
C GLN A 17 3.52 -12.76 20.03
N ILE A 18 4.61 -12.04 19.78
CA ILE A 18 5.20 -11.12 20.75
C ILE A 18 4.55 -9.75 20.59
N ARG A 19 4.02 -9.19 21.66
CA ARG A 19 3.21 -7.96 21.72
C ARG A 19 1.87 -8.08 20.98
N SER A 20 1.02 -7.07 21.15
CA SER A 20 -0.26 -6.99 20.49
C SER A 20 -0.11 -7.00 18.96
N PRO A 21 -0.91 -7.80 18.24
CA PRO A 21 -0.99 -7.73 16.78
C PRO A 21 -1.77 -6.51 16.28
N ARG A 22 -2.32 -5.70 17.19
CA ARG A 22 -3.13 -4.49 16.97
C ARG A 22 -4.56 -4.73 16.50
N SER A 23 -4.84 -5.84 15.81
CA SER A 23 -6.18 -6.18 15.35
C SER A 23 -6.44 -7.68 15.37
N VAL A 24 -7.72 -8.05 15.38
CA VAL A 24 -8.17 -9.46 15.42
C VAL A 24 -7.87 -10.15 14.10
N ASP A 25 -8.14 -9.49 12.97
CA ASP A 25 -7.89 -10.02 11.64
C ASP A 25 -6.42 -10.42 11.45
N ARG A 26 -5.47 -9.58 11.89
CA ARG A 26 -4.03 -9.88 11.84
C ARG A 26 -3.65 -11.06 12.72
N MET A 27 -4.23 -11.12 13.93
CA MET A 27 -4.00 -12.27 14.81
C MET A 27 -4.46 -13.54 14.12
N LEU A 28 -5.67 -13.55 13.58
CA LEU A 28 -6.24 -14.72 12.89
C LEU A 28 -5.44 -15.09 11.64
N GLN A 29 -5.00 -14.11 10.85
CA GLN A 29 -4.15 -14.36 9.67
C GLN A 29 -2.83 -15.02 10.04
N ARG A 30 -2.19 -14.57 11.14
CA ARG A 30 -0.94 -15.15 11.64
C ARG A 30 -1.15 -16.54 12.22
N VAL A 31 -2.14 -16.71 13.12
CA VAL A 31 -2.45 -18.01 13.74
C VAL A 31 -2.93 -19.01 12.69
N GLY A 32 -3.63 -18.55 11.66
CA GLY A 32 -4.04 -19.38 10.53
C GLY A 32 -2.88 -19.97 9.72
N ARG A 33 -1.62 -19.57 9.97
CA ARG A 33 -0.43 -20.24 9.42
C ARG A 33 -0.02 -21.49 10.19
N ALA A 34 -0.51 -21.65 11.43
CA ALA A 34 -0.27 -22.86 12.20
C ALA A 34 -1.25 -23.96 11.73
N ASP A 35 -0.73 -25.18 11.59
CA ASP A 35 -1.48 -26.38 11.17
C ASP A 35 -2.32 -26.15 9.89
N HIS A 36 -1.71 -25.51 8.88
CA HIS A 36 -2.35 -25.11 7.61
C HIS A 36 -2.65 -26.34 6.72
N ARG A 37 -3.49 -27.25 7.21
CA ARG A 37 -3.95 -28.45 6.51
C ARG A 37 -5.47 -28.59 6.65
N LEU A 38 -6.07 -29.37 5.79
CA LEU A 38 -7.51 -29.58 5.79
C LEU A 38 -7.96 -30.20 7.15
N GLY A 39 -8.83 -29.49 7.89
CA GLY A 39 -9.27 -29.89 9.23
C GLY A 39 -8.29 -29.54 10.35
N GLY A 40 -7.17 -28.85 10.06
CA GLY A 40 -6.25 -28.33 11.05
C GLY A 40 -6.85 -27.18 11.85
N ILE A 41 -6.45 -27.04 13.11
CA ILE A 41 -6.83 -25.91 13.97
C ILE A 41 -5.56 -25.14 14.34
N GLY A 42 -5.46 -23.89 13.83
CA GLY A 42 -4.37 -23.00 14.16
C GLY A 42 -4.34 -22.70 15.66
N ARG A 43 -3.16 -22.77 16.24
CA ARG A 43 -2.92 -22.45 17.66
C ARG A 43 -1.90 -21.34 17.81
N GLY A 44 -2.14 -20.42 18.75
CA GLY A 44 -1.22 -19.33 19.01
C GLY A 44 -1.31 -18.83 20.44
N ASN A 45 -0.17 -18.29 20.92
CA ASN A 45 -0.09 -17.58 22.19
C ASN A 45 0.31 -16.14 21.94
N LEU A 46 -0.26 -15.22 22.70
CA LEU A 46 0.13 -13.81 22.78
C LEU A 46 1.01 -13.65 24.01
N LEU A 47 2.20 -13.10 23.83
CA LEU A 47 3.13 -12.76 24.92
C LEU A 47 3.24 -11.24 25.03
N SER A 48 2.80 -10.71 26.16
CA SER A 48 2.85 -9.27 26.48
C SER A 48 3.53 -9.07 27.83
N TRP A 49 4.39 -8.06 27.94
CA TRP A 49 5.06 -7.69 29.20
C TRP A 49 4.79 -6.25 29.63
N GLU A 50 4.17 -5.44 28.78
CA GLU A 50 3.71 -4.10 29.10
C GLU A 50 2.20 -4.16 29.39
N SER A 51 1.74 -3.41 30.41
CA SER A 51 0.33 -3.42 30.82
C SER A 51 -0.62 -3.05 29.69
N ASP A 52 -0.27 -2.04 28.90
CA ASP A 52 -1.09 -1.56 27.78
C ASP A 52 -1.24 -2.62 26.69
N ASP A 53 -0.15 -3.28 26.37
CA ASP A 53 -0.07 -4.36 25.39
C ASP A 53 -0.83 -5.62 25.89
N LEU A 54 -0.81 -5.88 27.19
CA LEU A 54 -1.54 -6.99 27.81
C LEU A 54 -3.05 -6.84 27.65
N PHE A 55 -3.60 -5.67 28.00
CA PHE A 55 -5.04 -5.42 27.91
C PHE A 55 -5.53 -5.49 26.44
N GLU A 56 -4.78 -4.90 25.52
CA GLU A 56 -5.09 -4.97 24.10
C GLU A 56 -5.03 -6.41 23.59
N SER A 57 -3.98 -7.17 23.94
CA SER A 57 -3.81 -8.58 23.57
C SER A 57 -4.93 -9.47 24.10
N ALA A 58 -5.35 -9.25 25.35
CA ALA A 58 -6.46 -10.00 25.96
C ALA A 58 -7.77 -9.78 25.23
N VAL A 59 -8.08 -8.53 24.87
CA VAL A 59 -9.26 -8.17 24.08
C VAL A 59 -9.22 -8.83 22.70
N ILE A 60 -8.09 -8.75 22.02
CA ILE A 60 -7.92 -9.35 20.69
C ILE A 60 -8.10 -10.89 20.77
N ALA A 61 -7.50 -11.52 21.78
CA ALA A 61 -7.66 -12.96 21.98
C ALA A 61 -9.12 -13.36 22.23
N ARG A 62 -9.84 -12.64 23.13
CA ARG A 62 -11.27 -12.87 23.37
C ARG A 62 -12.09 -12.72 22.09
N LYS A 63 -11.91 -11.60 21.38
CA LYS A 63 -12.62 -11.33 20.11
C LYS A 63 -12.34 -12.42 19.06
N ALA A 64 -11.08 -12.83 18.92
CA ALA A 64 -10.70 -13.88 17.98
C ALA A 64 -11.41 -15.22 18.29
N VAL A 65 -11.49 -15.62 19.56
CA VAL A 65 -12.20 -16.82 19.98
C VAL A 65 -13.71 -16.70 19.75
N ALA A 66 -14.28 -15.51 19.96
CA ALA A 66 -15.70 -15.23 19.72
C ALA A 66 -16.05 -15.06 18.22
N GLY A 67 -15.06 -14.98 17.33
CA GLY A 67 -15.28 -14.72 15.90
C GLY A 67 -15.67 -13.28 15.60
N GLU A 68 -15.42 -12.37 16.52
CA GLU A 68 -15.70 -10.93 16.37
C GLU A 68 -14.53 -10.25 15.64
N ILE A 69 -14.57 -10.24 14.31
CA ILE A 69 -13.55 -9.67 13.47
C ILE A 69 -13.95 -8.23 13.10
N GLU A 70 -12.96 -7.35 12.94
CA GLU A 70 -13.17 -5.99 12.50
C GLU A 70 -13.84 -5.96 11.11
N PRO A 71 -14.79 -5.04 10.88
CA PRO A 71 -15.39 -4.89 9.58
C PRO A 71 -14.33 -4.43 8.55
N VAL A 72 -14.40 -5.00 7.36
CA VAL A 72 -13.56 -4.57 6.24
C VAL A 72 -14.06 -3.21 5.77
N GLU A 73 -13.20 -2.20 5.82
CA GLU A 73 -13.50 -0.91 5.21
C GLU A 73 -13.45 -1.03 3.68
N TRP A 74 -14.60 -0.84 3.07
CA TRP A 74 -14.72 -0.80 1.62
C TRP A 74 -14.14 0.51 1.09
N ARG A 75 -13.23 0.40 0.14
CA ARG A 75 -12.69 1.59 -0.54
C ARG A 75 -13.37 1.73 -1.89
N ASP A 76 -14.20 2.77 -2.00
CA ASP A 76 -14.77 3.15 -3.28
C ASP A 76 -13.73 3.82 -4.17
N ARG A 77 -13.82 3.50 -5.46
CA ARG A 77 -13.03 4.13 -6.53
C ARG A 77 -11.53 4.29 -6.23
N PRO A 78 -10.81 3.22 -5.88
CA PRO A 78 -9.38 3.33 -5.60
C PRO A 78 -8.60 3.67 -6.88
N LEU A 79 -8.29 4.96 -7.09
CA LEU A 79 -7.72 5.49 -8.34
C LEU A 79 -6.38 4.84 -8.71
N SER A 80 -5.58 4.42 -7.71
CA SER A 80 -4.34 3.67 -7.94
C SER A 80 -4.61 2.32 -8.59
N VAL A 81 -5.69 1.63 -8.18
CA VAL A 81 -6.11 0.36 -8.79
C VAL A 81 -6.55 0.59 -10.23
N ALA A 82 -7.39 1.61 -10.48
CA ALA A 82 -7.81 1.97 -11.83
C ALA A 82 -6.62 2.29 -12.73
N ALA A 83 -5.67 3.09 -12.25
CA ALA A 83 -4.45 3.43 -13.01
C ALA A 83 -3.63 2.18 -13.36
N ASN A 84 -3.45 1.27 -12.40
CA ASN A 84 -2.74 0.01 -12.63
C ASN A 84 -3.49 -0.87 -13.65
N GLN A 85 -4.81 -1.02 -13.54
CA GLN A 85 -5.60 -1.80 -14.48
C GLN A 85 -5.54 -1.21 -15.90
N ILE A 86 -5.66 0.11 -16.04
CA ILE A 86 -5.47 0.80 -17.33
C ILE A 86 -4.11 0.46 -17.93
N MET A 87 -3.06 0.55 -17.11
CA MET A 87 -1.70 0.22 -17.54
C MET A 87 -1.56 -1.23 -18.01
N MET A 88 -2.13 -2.18 -17.26
CA MET A 88 -2.10 -3.60 -17.59
C MET A 88 -2.86 -3.89 -18.88
N MET A 89 -4.05 -3.30 -19.06
CA MET A 89 -4.84 -3.44 -20.29
C MET A 89 -4.10 -2.89 -21.50
N VAL A 90 -3.56 -1.67 -21.40
CA VAL A 90 -2.77 -1.05 -22.47
C VAL A 90 -1.49 -1.85 -22.75
N HIS A 91 -0.84 -2.37 -21.70
CA HIS A 91 0.34 -3.23 -21.88
C HIS A 91 0.01 -4.52 -22.62
N SER A 92 -1.11 -5.15 -22.32
CA SER A 92 -1.49 -6.44 -22.92
C SER A 92 -1.96 -6.29 -24.37
N HIS A 93 -2.75 -5.26 -24.66
CA HIS A 93 -3.42 -5.10 -25.97
C HIS A 93 -2.72 -4.11 -26.91
N GLY A 94 -1.76 -3.33 -26.40
CA GLY A 94 -1.04 -2.33 -27.19
C GLY A 94 -1.76 -1.00 -27.29
N ALA A 95 -2.96 -0.99 -27.81
CA ALA A 95 -3.86 0.16 -27.83
C ALA A 95 -5.31 -0.31 -27.61
N LEU A 96 -6.05 0.47 -26.86
CA LEU A 96 -7.46 0.22 -26.58
C LEU A 96 -8.28 1.51 -26.70
N PRO A 97 -9.53 1.42 -27.24
CA PRO A 97 -10.48 2.53 -27.18
C PRO A 97 -10.78 2.94 -25.72
N ILE A 98 -10.95 4.22 -25.50
CA ILE A 98 -11.27 4.75 -24.16
C ILE A 98 -12.57 4.14 -23.63
N ASP A 99 -13.57 3.94 -24.50
CA ASP A 99 -14.87 3.39 -24.10
C ASP A 99 -14.75 1.92 -23.64
N GLU A 100 -13.95 1.09 -24.32
CA GLU A 100 -13.70 -0.30 -23.89
C GLU A 100 -13.02 -0.36 -22.52
N ILE A 101 -12.04 0.53 -22.27
CA ILE A 101 -11.39 0.63 -20.98
C ILE A 101 -12.38 1.08 -19.90
N THR A 102 -13.22 2.05 -20.23
CA THR A 102 -14.25 2.57 -19.32
C THR A 102 -15.23 1.47 -18.91
N GLU A 103 -15.78 0.72 -19.88
CA GLU A 103 -16.70 -0.39 -19.63
C GLU A 103 -16.05 -1.49 -18.78
N ALA A 104 -14.78 -1.84 -19.08
CA ALA A 104 -14.05 -2.86 -18.32
C ALA A 104 -13.87 -2.46 -16.86
N ILE A 105 -13.55 -1.21 -16.56
CA ILE A 105 -13.39 -0.71 -15.20
C ILE A 105 -14.75 -0.58 -14.50
N ALA A 106 -15.75 -0.01 -15.15
CA ALA A 106 -17.11 0.14 -14.62
C ALA A 106 -17.79 -1.21 -14.30
N GLY A 107 -17.31 -2.30 -14.91
CA GLY A 107 -17.79 -3.65 -14.61
C GLY A 107 -17.44 -4.16 -13.21
N ALA A 108 -16.53 -3.49 -12.49
CA ALA A 108 -16.18 -3.85 -11.12
C ALA A 108 -17.00 -3.00 -10.13
N CYS A 109 -17.50 -3.65 -9.08
CA CYS A 109 -18.44 -3.05 -8.13
C CYS A 109 -17.89 -1.80 -7.42
N GLN A 110 -16.56 -1.69 -7.25
CA GLN A 110 -15.93 -0.48 -6.70
C GLN A 110 -15.95 0.72 -7.67
N PHE A 111 -16.31 0.50 -8.92
CA PHE A 111 -16.23 1.48 -10.00
C PHE A 111 -17.57 1.60 -10.77
N GLU A 112 -18.71 1.29 -10.14
CA GLU A 112 -20.04 1.38 -10.78
C GLU A 112 -20.31 2.76 -11.40
N ASP A 113 -19.85 3.83 -10.74
CA ASP A 113 -19.97 5.22 -11.21
C ASP A 113 -18.79 5.68 -12.09
N TRP A 114 -17.96 4.74 -12.57
CA TRP A 114 -16.81 5.09 -13.38
C TRP A 114 -17.21 5.59 -14.75
N SER A 115 -16.77 6.79 -15.09
CA SER A 115 -17.13 7.45 -16.33
C SER A 115 -15.96 7.50 -17.34
N ARG A 116 -16.30 7.76 -18.59
CA ARG A 116 -15.31 8.05 -19.63
C ARG A 116 -14.39 9.21 -19.26
N HIS A 117 -14.91 10.21 -18.56
CA HIS A 117 -14.11 11.34 -18.06
C HIS A 117 -13.01 10.88 -17.10
N ASP A 118 -13.33 9.94 -16.19
CA ASP A 118 -12.36 9.39 -15.24
C ASP A 118 -11.24 8.63 -15.97
N THR A 119 -11.60 7.83 -16.99
CA THR A 119 -10.63 7.13 -17.83
C THR A 119 -9.68 8.10 -18.53
N ILE A 120 -10.21 9.19 -19.10
CA ILE A 120 -9.41 10.24 -19.75
C ILE A 120 -8.51 10.94 -18.72
N ALA A 121 -9.04 11.29 -17.55
CA ALA A 121 -8.29 11.98 -16.52
C ALA A 121 -7.09 11.15 -16.06
N ILE A 122 -7.30 9.87 -15.75
CA ILE A 122 -6.21 8.96 -15.41
C ILE A 122 -5.26 8.74 -16.59
N GLY A 123 -5.79 8.57 -17.78
CA GLY A 123 -5.02 8.44 -19.01
C GLY A 123 -4.07 9.61 -19.23
N LYS A 124 -4.54 10.85 -19.03
CA LYS A 124 -3.70 12.07 -19.12
C LYS A 124 -2.61 12.12 -18.05
N ILE A 125 -2.95 11.79 -16.81
CA ILE A 125 -1.94 11.73 -15.72
C ILE A 125 -0.83 10.72 -16.06
N LEU A 126 -1.18 9.56 -16.61
CA LEU A 126 -0.21 8.55 -17.01
C LEU A 126 0.60 8.99 -18.25
N ALA A 127 -0.04 9.71 -19.17
CA ALA A 127 0.62 10.25 -20.37
C ALA A 127 1.61 11.36 -20.04
N ASP A 128 1.28 12.25 -19.11
CA ASP A 128 2.19 13.31 -18.63
C ASP A 128 3.48 12.73 -18.01
N ARG A 129 3.40 11.51 -17.52
CA ARG A 129 4.57 10.75 -17.01
C ARG A 129 5.24 9.90 -18.08
N TRP A 130 4.83 10.00 -19.33
CA TRP A 130 5.34 9.23 -20.46
C TRP A 130 5.17 7.71 -20.32
N VAL A 131 4.23 7.28 -19.50
CA VAL A 131 4.01 5.84 -19.25
C VAL A 131 3.13 5.21 -20.32
N ILE A 132 2.13 5.96 -20.79
CA ILE A 132 1.28 5.63 -21.94
C ILE A 132 1.13 6.86 -22.85
N ARG A 133 0.40 6.70 -23.95
CA ARG A 133 -0.13 7.81 -24.74
C ARG A 133 -1.63 7.86 -24.56
N CYS A 134 -2.16 9.06 -24.39
CA CYS A 134 -3.60 9.31 -24.26
C CYS A 134 -4.02 10.23 -25.40
N GLU A 135 -4.95 9.77 -26.21
CA GLU A 135 -5.54 10.53 -27.28
C GLU A 135 -7.05 10.50 -27.16
N ASP A 136 -7.63 11.62 -26.80
CA ASP A 136 -9.08 11.78 -26.60
C ASP A 136 -9.79 12.38 -27.84
N ASP A 137 -9.01 12.99 -28.76
CA ASP A 137 -9.49 13.42 -30.07
C ASP A 137 -8.57 12.89 -31.20
N PRO A 138 -8.85 11.69 -31.73
CA PRO A 138 -8.02 11.07 -32.75
C PRO A 138 -8.05 11.80 -34.09
N SER A 139 -8.98 12.72 -34.31
CA SER A 139 -9.11 13.45 -35.57
C SER A 139 -7.92 14.38 -35.84
N SER A 140 -7.19 14.76 -34.80
CA SER A 140 -6.02 15.63 -34.91
C SER A 140 -4.74 14.87 -35.25
N ILE A 141 -4.75 13.52 -35.15
CA ILE A 141 -3.56 12.72 -35.38
C ILE A 141 -3.54 12.16 -36.81
N PRO A 142 -2.50 12.45 -37.58
CA PRO A 142 -2.29 11.82 -38.88
C PRO A 142 -2.20 10.30 -38.78
N TRP A 143 -2.75 9.56 -39.75
CA TRP A 143 -2.84 8.11 -39.73
C TRP A 143 -1.48 7.41 -39.54
N TYR A 144 -0.41 7.94 -40.08
CA TYR A 144 0.95 7.38 -39.98
C TYR A 144 1.56 7.51 -38.57
N ARG A 145 0.94 8.30 -37.67
CA ARG A 145 1.27 8.42 -36.26
C ARG A 145 0.35 7.64 -35.33
N TRP A 146 -0.62 6.93 -35.90
CA TRP A 146 -1.52 6.10 -35.12
C TRP A 146 -0.77 4.95 -34.43
N PRO A 147 -1.29 4.43 -33.30
CA PRO A 147 -0.69 3.27 -32.67
C PRO A 147 -0.60 2.09 -33.66
N HIS A 148 0.54 1.43 -33.69
CA HIS A 148 0.79 0.34 -34.64
C HIS A 148 -0.24 -0.79 -34.52
N ASP A 149 -0.68 -1.09 -33.30
CA ASP A 149 -1.70 -2.13 -33.05
C ASP A 149 -3.06 -1.74 -33.65
N VAL A 150 -3.44 -0.45 -33.58
CA VAL A 150 -4.65 0.06 -34.24
C VAL A 150 -4.54 -0.01 -35.74
N TRP A 151 -3.37 0.35 -36.29
CA TRP A 151 -3.14 0.32 -37.73
C TRP A 151 -3.17 -1.11 -38.27
N LYS A 152 -2.53 -2.07 -37.60
CA LYS A 152 -2.58 -3.49 -37.95
C LYS A 152 -4.01 -4.06 -37.94
N GLU A 153 -4.79 -3.70 -36.96
CA GLU A 153 -6.20 -4.12 -36.92
C GLU A 153 -6.99 -3.59 -38.11
N LEU A 154 -6.75 -2.33 -38.48
CA LEU A 154 -7.35 -1.74 -39.68
C LEU A 154 -6.90 -2.47 -40.94
N GLN A 155 -5.64 -2.78 -41.11
CA GLN A 155 -5.14 -3.54 -42.26
C GLN A 155 -5.82 -4.92 -42.39
N ASN A 156 -5.97 -5.62 -41.26
CA ASN A 156 -6.56 -6.95 -41.21
C ASN A 156 -8.07 -6.92 -41.52
N ASN A 157 -8.77 -5.85 -41.16
CA ASN A 157 -10.21 -5.71 -41.32
C ASN A 157 -10.62 -4.91 -42.57
N SER A 158 -9.68 -4.28 -43.24
CA SER A 158 -9.96 -3.47 -44.44
C SER A 158 -10.10 -4.36 -45.67
N LYS A 159 -11.14 -4.05 -46.50
CA LYS A 159 -11.26 -4.65 -47.83
C LYS A 159 -10.29 -4.06 -48.87
N LYS A 160 -9.60 -2.98 -48.53
CA LYS A 160 -8.59 -2.31 -49.35
C LYS A 160 -7.21 -2.58 -48.75
N GLU A 161 -6.22 -2.80 -49.59
CA GLU A 161 -4.84 -2.82 -49.14
C GLU A 161 -4.46 -1.46 -48.60
N LEU A 162 -4.24 -1.38 -47.31
CA LEU A 162 -3.70 -0.19 -46.65
C LEU A 162 -2.18 -0.29 -46.67
N PRO A 163 -1.45 0.81 -46.84
CA PRO A 163 -0.01 0.81 -46.90
C PRO A 163 0.59 0.37 -45.53
N GLU A 164 1.83 -0.10 -45.56
CA GLU A 164 2.56 -0.29 -44.33
C GLU A 164 2.77 1.06 -43.62
N GLN A 165 2.66 1.06 -42.31
CA GLN A 165 2.87 2.25 -41.51
C GLN A 165 4.36 2.63 -41.55
N PRO A 166 4.72 3.85 -41.99
CA PRO A 166 6.12 4.23 -42.09
C PRO A 166 6.75 4.31 -40.70
N LYS A 167 8.00 3.86 -40.59
CA LYS A 167 8.83 4.03 -39.40
C LYS A 167 9.48 5.40 -39.45
N LEU A 168 8.75 6.43 -39.04
CA LEU A 168 9.24 7.81 -38.98
C LEU A 168 9.86 8.11 -37.62
N ALA A 169 10.96 8.83 -37.59
CA ALA A 169 11.46 9.44 -36.36
C ALA A 169 10.45 10.50 -35.86
N TYR A 170 10.53 10.89 -34.59
CA TYR A 170 9.53 11.76 -33.94
C TYR A 170 9.35 13.11 -34.66
N ASP A 171 10.41 13.63 -35.27
CA ASP A 171 10.55 14.91 -35.96
C ASP A 171 10.62 14.78 -37.48
N GLU A 172 10.50 13.57 -38.03
CA GLU A 172 10.54 13.31 -39.45
C GLU A 172 9.17 13.50 -40.10
N GLU A 173 9.08 14.31 -41.16
CA GLU A 173 7.86 14.50 -41.92
C GLU A 173 7.72 13.44 -43.03
N PRO A 174 6.52 12.89 -43.24
CA PRO A 174 6.29 11.89 -44.29
C PRO A 174 6.33 12.54 -45.68
N THR A 175 6.62 11.70 -46.68
CA THR A 175 6.49 12.14 -48.09
C THR A 175 5.04 12.53 -48.41
N GLU A 176 4.87 13.44 -49.39
CA GLU A 176 3.52 13.93 -49.79
C GLU A 176 2.53 12.82 -50.11
N ASP A 177 2.97 11.70 -50.72
CA ASP A 177 2.09 10.59 -51.10
C ASP A 177 1.54 9.87 -49.86
N ILE A 178 2.28 9.78 -48.81
CA ILE A 178 1.84 9.16 -47.53
C ILE A 178 0.88 10.08 -46.79
N SER A 179 1.09 11.39 -46.80
CA SER A 179 0.25 12.37 -46.11
C SER A 179 -1.16 12.52 -46.68
N ARG A 180 -1.34 12.15 -47.95
CA ARG A 180 -2.61 12.31 -48.69
C ARG A 180 -3.62 11.17 -48.49
N LEU A 181 -3.23 10.09 -47.87
CA LEU A 181 -4.12 8.95 -47.65
C LEU A 181 -5.23 9.34 -46.67
N LYS A 182 -6.49 9.31 -47.17
CA LYS A 182 -7.69 9.51 -46.35
C LYS A 182 -8.34 8.17 -46.10
N PHE A 183 -8.62 7.86 -44.86
CA PHE A 183 -9.37 6.69 -44.43
C PHE A 183 -10.35 7.07 -43.31
N GLU A 184 -11.40 6.29 -43.17
CA GLU A 184 -12.37 6.50 -42.10
C GLU A 184 -11.85 5.86 -40.79
N VAL A 185 -11.87 6.65 -39.73
CA VAL A 185 -11.57 6.15 -38.37
C VAL A 185 -12.63 5.13 -37.97
N PRO A 186 -12.27 3.90 -37.56
CA PRO A 186 -13.25 2.95 -37.07
C PRO A 186 -14.01 3.52 -35.88
N LYS A 187 -15.34 3.30 -35.86
CA LYS A 187 -16.25 3.88 -34.86
C LYS A 187 -15.75 3.68 -33.43
N LYS A 188 -15.16 2.52 -33.13
CA LYS A 188 -14.62 2.20 -31.77
C LYS A 188 -13.47 3.10 -31.34
N TYR A 189 -12.74 3.70 -32.29
CA TYR A 189 -11.65 4.63 -32.00
C TYR A 189 -12.05 6.10 -32.13
N CYS A 190 -13.26 6.40 -32.55
CA CYS A 190 -13.74 7.80 -32.69
C CYS A 190 -13.78 8.55 -31.37
N SER A 191 -13.92 7.82 -30.25
CA SER A 191 -13.92 8.39 -28.89
C SER A 191 -12.51 8.55 -28.29
N GLY A 192 -11.46 8.26 -29.06
CA GLY A 192 -10.09 8.28 -28.59
C GLY A 192 -9.58 6.93 -28.10
N TRP A 193 -8.32 6.88 -27.73
CA TRP A 193 -7.65 5.66 -27.27
C TRP A 193 -6.55 5.94 -26.24
N LEU A 194 -6.19 4.89 -25.51
CA LEU A 194 -4.94 4.81 -24.75
C LEU A 194 -4.03 3.78 -25.43
N SER A 195 -2.74 4.10 -25.55
CA SER A 195 -1.78 3.23 -26.23
C SER A 195 -0.43 3.16 -25.50
N ARG A 196 0.36 2.13 -25.83
CA ARG A 196 1.72 1.98 -25.31
C ARG A 196 2.60 3.16 -25.68
N SER A 197 3.45 3.55 -24.74
CA SER A 197 4.64 4.37 -24.97
C SER A 197 5.90 3.49 -24.92
N GLY A 198 7.06 4.05 -25.20
CA GLY A 198 8.34 3.34 -25.05
C GLY A 198 8.64 2.89 -23.61
N ARG A 199 8.01 3.52 -22.62
CA ARG A 199 8.23 3.24 -21.18
C ARG A 199 7.20 2.32 -20.54
N THR A 200 6.11 1.99 -21.24
CA THR A 200 5.02 1.17 -20.69
C THR A 200 5.50 -0.17 -20.13
N ARG A 201 6.34 -0.88 -20.88
CA ARG A 201 6.86 -2.20 -20.47
C ARG A 201 7.74 -2.11 -19.24
N GLU A 202 8.63 -1.15 -19.19
CA GLU A 202 9.52 -0.94 -18.04
C GLU A 202 8.70 -0.60 -16.78
N TRP A 203 7.74 0.29 -16.95
CA TRP A 203 6.89 0.71 -15.84
C TRP A 203 6.07 -0.47 -15.29
N VAL A 204 5.41 -1.24 -16.16
CA VAL A 204 4.63 -2.42 -15.75
C VAL A 204 5.51 -3.44 -15.03
N SER A 205 6.73 -3.70 -15.51
CA SER A 205 7.63 -4.66 -14.84
C SER A 205 8.03 -4.24 -13.43
N LYS A 206 8.11 -2.94 -13.17
CA LYS A 206 8.44 -2.38 -11.85
C LYS A 206 7.22 -2.28 -10.91
N HIS A 207 6.00 -2.24 -11.45
CA HIS A 207 4.77 -1.98 -10.72
C HIS A 207 3.72 -3.08 -10.90
N LEU A 208 4.16 -4.34 -11.06
CA LEU A 208 3.25 -5.49 -11.11
C LEU A 208 2.44 -5.62 -9.82
N SER A 209 3.05 -5.34 -8.69
CA SER A 209 2.38 -5.23 -7.40
C SER A 209 2.04 -3.78 -7.09
N MET A 210 0.84 -3.56 -6.56
CA MET A 210 0.43 -2.26 -6.04
C MET A 210 0.86 -2.03 -4.59
N ILE A 211 1.49 -3.03 -3.97
CA ILE A 211 2.12 -2.88 -2.66
C ILE A 211 3.37 -2.03 -2.89
N PRO A 212 3.45 -0.81 -2.34
CA PRO A 212 4.63 0.02 -2.52
C PRO A 212 5.85 -0.70 -1.93
N ASP A 213 6.90 -0.81 -2.73
CA ASP A 213 8.21 -1.20 -2.22
C ASP A 213 8.65 -0.09 -1.27
N LYS A 214 8.64 -0.38 0.03
CA LYS A 214 9.23 0.52 1.02
C LYS A 214 10.72 0.54 0.74
N GLN A 215 11.22 1.65 0.24
CA GLN A 215 12.66 1.84 0.14
C GLN A 215 13.23 1.84 1.55
N SER A 216 14.11 0.90 1.82
CA SER A 216 14.86 0.82 3.08
C SER A 216 16.29 1.26 2.86
N TYR A 217 16.73 2.22 3.66
CA TYR A 217 18.12 2.67 3.66
C TYR A 217 18.93 1.81 4.61
N ARG A 218 20.07 1.36 4.12
CA ARG A 218 21.02 0.61 4.92
C ARG A 218 21.88 1.56 5.72
N VAL A 219 21.76 1.50 7.06
CA VAL A 219 22.54 2.36 7.97
C VAL A 219 23.91 1.73 8.20
N ARG A 220 24.96 2.51 7.98
CA ARG A 220 26.35 2.11 8.23
C ARG A 220 27.10 3.16 9.04
N ASP A 221 27.99 2.68 9.89
CA ASP A 221 28.97 3.52 10.56
C ASP A 221 29.94 4.14 9.53
N ALA A 222 30.05 5.47 9.51
CA ALA A 222 30.88 6.21 8.57
C ALA A 222 32.36 5.86 8.68
N VAL A 223 32.82 5.48 9.87
CA VAL A 223 34.23 5.17 10.15
C VAL A 223 34.55 3.72 9.88
N THR A 224 33.77 2.80 10.47
CA THR A 224 34.06 1.36 10.39
C THR A 224 33.42 0.69 9.20
N ARG A 225 32.47 1.36 8.51
CA ARG A 225 31.64 0.82 7.42
C ARG A 225 30.82 -0.41 7.80
N GLN A 226 30.72 -0.73 9.08
CA GLN A 226 29.91 -1.85 9.55
C GLN A 226 28.41 -1.52 9.43
N PRO A 227 27.58 -2.48 8.98
CA PRO A 227 26.15 -2.31 8.93
C PRO A 227 25.58 -2.30 10.37
N LEU A 228 24.72 -1.33 10.65
CA LEU A 228 24.05 -1.17 11.95
C LEU A 228 22.59 -1.65 11.90
N GLY A 229 21.95 -1.60 10.74
CA GLY A 229 20.56 -1.96 10.53
C GLY A 229 19.99 -1.27 9.30
N ASN A 230 18.67 -1.30 9.18
CA ASN A 230 17.93 -0.61 8.11
C ASN A 230 16.94 0.37 8.73
N VAL A 231 16.69 1.47 8.01
CA VAL A 231 15.64 2.47 8.31
C VAL A 231 14.77 2.67 7.06
N ASP A 232 13.52 3.07 7.23
CA ASP A 232 12.64 3.36 6.10
C ASP A 232 12.90 4.76 5.50
N GLU A 233 12.44 4.96 4.27
CA GLU A 233 12.58 6.24 3.55
C GLU A 233 11.88 7.38 4.30
N ALA A 234 10.73 7.12 4.93
CA ALA A 234 10.00 8.13 5.68
C ALA A 234 10.82 8.66 6.86
N PHE A 235 11.58 7.79 7.52
CA PHE A 235 12.53 8.19 8.56
C PHE A 235 13.64 9.08 7.98
N VAL A 236 14.25 8.69 6.85
CA VAL A 236 15.31 9.47 6.21
C VAL A 236 14.79 10.83 5.74
N LEU A 237 13.59 10.89 5.15
CA LEU A 237 12.94 12.14 4.78
C LEU A 237 12.65 13.01 6.01
N SER A 238 12.19 12.43 7.11
CA SER A 238 11.96 13.17 8.35
C SER A 238 13.23 13.79 8.95
N LEU A 239 14.39 13.20 8.64
CA LEU A 239 15.69 13.79 9.01
C LEU A 239 16.05 15.00 8.12
N ASN A 240 15.55 15.04 6.89
CA ASN A 240 15.84 16.13 5.93
C ASN A 240 14.85 17.30 6.03
N ASP A 241 13.55 17.03 6.29
CA ASP A 241 12.47 18.03 6.30
C ASP A 241 12.42 18.91 7.55
N GLY A 242 13.08 18.52 8.61
CA GLY A 242 13.19 19.35 9.78
C GLY A 242 14.39 20.25 9.66
N GLY A 243 14.14 21.52 9.34
CA GLY A 243 15.15 22.55 9.45
C GLY A 243 15.96 22.41 10.74
N GLU A 244 17.18 22.93 10.71
CA GLU A 244 18.04 23.03 11.91
C GLU A 244 17.17 23.40 13.11
N ASP A 245 17.18 22.56 14.14
CA ASP A 245 16.60 22.95 15.43
C ASP A 245 17.17 24.33 15.76
N GLN A 246 16.40 25.19 16.44
CA GLN A 246 16.78 26.54 16.81
C GLN A 246 18.20 26.66 17.45
N ASP A 247 18.83 25.53 17.73
CA ASP A 247 20.18 25.36 18.30
C ASP A 247 21.24 24.86 17.28
N GLY A 248 20.92 24.71 15.99
CA GLY A 248 21.90 24.25 14.97
C GLY A 248 22.37 22.80 15.17
N THR A 249 21.62 21.99 15.89
CA THR A 249 22.02 20.62 16.24
C THR A 249 21.52 19.65 15.16
N GLN A 250 22.44 18.99 14.49
CA GLN A 250 22.14 17.90 13.56
C GLN A 250 21.31 16.82 14.26
N ARG A 251 20.31 16.25 13.56
CA ARG A 251 19.39 15.28 14.15
C ARG A 251 20.11 14.00 14.57
N ARG A 252 19.92 13.65 15.83
CA ARG A 252 20.51 12.50 16.49
C ARG A 252 19.45 11.43 16.66
N PHE A 253 19.81 10.18 16.45
CA PHE A 253 18.92 9.04 16.68
C PHE A 253 19.63 7.88 17.36
N VAL A 254 18.87 7.01 18.01
CA VAL A 254 19.42 5.85 18.74
C VAL A 254 19.21 4.59 17.89
N MET A 255 20.29 3.88 17.61
CA MET A 255 20.25 2.57 16.94
C MET A 255 21.31 1.66 17.54
N ALA A 256 21.00 0.37 17.68
CA ALA A 256 21.90 -0.62 18.27
C ALA A 256 22.45 -0.19 19.66
N GLY A 257 21.63 0.47 20.48
CA GLY A 257 21.98 0.91 21.84
C GLY A 257 22.95 2.09 21.92
N ARG A 258 23.18 2.82 20.81
CA ARG A 258 24.03 4.01 20.75
C ARG A 258 23.33 5.16 20.05
N THR A 259 23.73 6.39 20.38
CA THR A 259 23.27 7.59 19.68
C THR A 259 24.15 7.85 18.46
N TRP A 260 23.52 8.15 17.35
CA TRP A 260 24.14 8.39 16.06
C TRP A 260 23.69 9.72 15.49
N ILE A 261 24.56 10.31 14.68
CA ILE A 261 24.27 11.51 13.88
C ILE A 261 24.43 11.17 12.41
N VAL A 262 23.54 11.65 11.57
CA VAL A 262 23.65 11.45 10.12
C VAL A 262 24.79 12.28 9.58
N VAL A 263 25.72 11.66 8.87
CA VAL A 263 26.87 12.27 8.22
C VAL A 263 26.57 12.49 6.73
N ASP A 264 25.95 11.48 6.10
CA ASP A 264 25.64 11.52 4.67
C ASP A 264 24.48 10.56 4.37
N ALA A 265 23.69 10.91 3.34
CA ALA A 265 22.61 10.10 2.85
C ALA A 265 22.72 9.97 1.32
N ASP A 266 22.91 8.74 0.83
CA ASP A 266 22.96 8.43 -0.60
C ASP A 266 21.63 7.77 -1.03
N PRO A 267 20.73 8.53 -1.69
CA PRO A 267 19.45 7.99 -2.17
C PRO A 267 19.62 6.98 -3.31
N GLU A 268 20.69 7.09 -4.11
CA GLU A 268 20.90 6.20 -5.26
C GLU A 268 21.32 4.80 -4.81
N GLN A 269 22.13 4.73 -3.74
CA GLN A 269 22.56 3.46 -3.15
C GLN A 269 21.66 3.01 -2.00
N SER A 270 20.66 3.81 -1.62
CA SER A 270 19.82 3.60 -0.43
C SER A 270 20.67 3.32 0.82
N GLU A 271 21.69 4.16 1.04
CA GLU A 271 22.64 4.04 2.13
C GLU A 271 22.63 5.31 2.99
N LEU A 272 22.67 5.13 4.32
CA LEU A 272 22.77 6.19 5.31
C LEU A 272 24.05 6.02 6.12
N LEU A 273 24.95 6.98 6.04
CA LEU A 273 26.18 6.98 6.80
C LEU A 273 26.00 7.77 8.09
N VAL A 274 26.38 7.17 9.21
CA VAL A 274 26.19 7.73 10.54
C VAL A 274 27.48 7.67 11.37
N ALA A 275 27.65 8.64 12.25
CA ALA A 275 28.76 8.67 13.19
C ALA A 275 28.26 8.55 14.66
N PRO A 276 28.99 7.86 15.56
CA PRO A 276 28.58 7.76 16.94
C PRO A 276 28.77 9.09 17.66
N VAL A 277 27.82 9.43 18.56
CA VAL A 277 27.88 10.62 19.42
C VAL A 277 27.86 10.19 20.86
N SER A 278 28.72 10.82 21.68
CA SER A 278 28.84 10.50 23.10
C SER A 278 27.79 11.14 24.00
N ASP A 279 26.92 11.95 23.46
CA ASP A 279 25.92 12.71 24.20
C ASP A 279 24.58 11.97 24.27
N GLN A 280 23.84 12.15 25.38
CA GLN A 280 22.49 11.57 25.52
C GLN A 280 21.48 12.33 24.69
N GLY A 281 21.39 11.97 23.42
CA GLY A 281 20.34 12.48 22.54
C GLY A 281 18.98 11.83 22.86
N HIS A 282 17.90 12.53 22.54
CA HIS A 282 16.54 11.99 22.62
C HIS A 282 16.47 10.71 21.75
N ALA A 283 15.92 9.65 22.31
CA ALA A 283 15.59 8.48 21.51
C ALA A 283 14.63 8.89 20.41
N PRO A 284 14.95 8.70 19.13
CA PRO A 284 13.99 8.97 18.07
C PRO A 284 12.79 8.09 18.34
N GLN A 285 11.62 8.68 18.27
CA GLN A 285 10.40 7.90 18.16
C GLN A 285 10.50 7.16 16.83
N TRP A 286 10.72 5.88 16.90
CA TRP A 286 10.49 5.01 15.77
C TRP A 286 9.00 5.07 15.48
N VAL A 287 8.61 5.95 14.61
CA VAL A 287 7.30 5.90 13.96
C VAL A 287 7.39 4.83 12.88
N GLY A 288 7.64 3.60 13.32
CA GLY A 288 7.20 2.48 12.52
C GLY A 288 5.69 2.67 12.44
N GLU A 289 5.13 2.64 11.24
CA GLU A 289 3.69 2.59 11.05
C GLU A 289 3.14 1.30 11.68
N LEU A 290 3.05 1.32 13.01
CA LEU A 290 2.19 0.36 13.68
C LEU A 290 0.78 0.75 13.23
N PRO A 291 0.06 -0.15 12.57
CA PRO A 291 -1.29 0.14 12.18
C PRO A 291 -2.08 0.55 13.43
N PRO A 292 -2.95 1.53 13.31
CA PRO A 292 -3.75 1.99 14.43
C PRO A 292 -4.57 0.81 14.98
N THR A 293 -4.70 0.75 16.29
CA THR A 293 -5.61 -0.19 16.95
C THR A 293 -7.04 0.20 16.60
N PRO A 294 -7.89 -0.72 16.14
CA PRO A 294 -9.29 -0.44 15.87
C PRO A 294 -10.00 0.15 17.08
N ALA A 295 -10.89 1.12 16.84
CA ALA A 295 -11.57 1.85 17.93
C ALA A 295 -12.32 0.93 18.90
N GLU A 296 -12.89 -0.16 18.42
CA GLU A 296 -13.59 -1.14 19.24
C GLU A 296 -12.66 -1.89 20.19
N VAL A 297 -11.49 -2.32 19.69
CA VAL A 297 -10.47 -2.97 20.52
C VAL A 297 -9.92 -2.00 21.57
N ALA A 298 -9.65 -0.76 21.18
CA ALA A 298 -9.16 0.27 22.12
C ALA A 298 -10.17 0.61 23.22
N ARG A 299 -11.47 0.72 22.87
CA ARG A 299 -12.55 0.98 23.85
C ARG A 299 -12.70 -0.19 24.83
N GLU A 300 -12.69 -1.41 24.33
CA GLU A 300 -12.80 -2.62 25.16
C GLU A 300 -11.58 -2.79 26.07
N ALA A 301 -10.37 -2.52 25.58
CA ALA A 301 -9.16 -2.51 26.40
C ALA A 301 -9.23 -1.47 27.54
N GLY A 302 -9.75 -0.27 27.22
CA GLY A 302 -10.01 0.75 28.25
C GLY A 302 -11.05 0.30 29.27
N ARG A 303 -12.10 -0.41 28.85
CA ARG A 303 -13.07 -1.01 29.75
C ARG A 303 -12.45 -2.08 30.64
N LEU A 304 -11.68 -2.97 30.08
CA LEU A 304 -10.98 -4.03 30.81
C LEU A 304 -10.06 -3.45 31.88
N ARG A 305 -9.32 -2.39 31.59
CA ARG A 305 -8.51 -1.65 32.59
C ARG A 305 -9.33 -1.14 33.75
N ARG A 306 -10.50 -0.55 33.47
CA ARG A 306 -11.39 -0.07 34.55
C ARG A 306 -11.90 -1.21 35.42
N LEU A 307 -12.28 -2.33 34.82
CA LEU A 307 -12.70 -3.52 35.58
C LEU A 307 -11.58 -4.02 36.53
N PHE A 308 -10.36 -4.07 36.04
CA PHE A 308 -9.21 -4.42 36.89
C PHE A 308 -8.96 -3.40 38.00
N ALA A 309 -9.08 -2.10 37.70
CA ALA A 309 -8.89 -1.05 38.69
C ALA A 309 -9.94 -1.13 39.82
N ILE A 310 -11.17 -1.49 39.49
CA ILE A 310 -12.25 -1.71 40.47
C ILE A 310 -11.97 -2.95 41.30
N ASP A 311 -11.63 -4.07 40.67
CA ASP A 311 -11.34 -5.33 41.32
C ASP A 311 -10.14 -5.23 42.28
N LEU A 312 -9.16 -4.42 41.93
CA LEU A 312 -7.99 -4.12 42.75
C LEU A 312 -8.24 -3.04 43.83
N GLY A 313 -9.44 -2.46 43.87
CA GLY A 313 -9.79 -1.37 44.78
C GLY A 313 -9.06 -0.04 44.52
N LEU A 314 -8.59 0.16 43.28
CA LEU A 314 -7.92 1.40 42.86
C LEU A 314 -8.90 2.46 42.36
N MET A 315 -10.14 2.08 42.03
CA MET A 315 -11.23 2.96 41.63
C MET A 315 -12.52 2.53 42.35
N GLU A 316 -13.36 3.52 42.71
CA GLU A 316 -14.69 3.23 43.21
C GLU A 316 -15.70 3.10 42.06
N ASP A 317 -16.73 2.27 42.24
CA ASP A 317 -17.79 2.03 41.23
C ASP A 317 -18.56 3.34 40.86
N GLU A 318 -18.59 4.29 41.79
CA GLU A 318 -19.28 5.60 41.60
C GLU A 318 -18.53 6.51 40.61
N GLU A 319 -17.20 6.40 40.52
CA GLU A 319 -16.41 7.15 39.54
C GLU A 319 -16.65 6.64 38.09
N VAL A 320 -17.00 5.37 37.96
CA VAL A 320 -17.35 4.77 36.68
C VAL A 320 -18.71 5.19 36.17
N SER A 321 -19.66 5.53 37.11
CA SER A 321 -21.02 5.97 36.78
C SER A 321 -21.09 7.38 36.16
N GLN A 322 -20.01 8.15 36.22
CA GLN A 322 -19.90 9.46 35.53
C GLN A 322 -19.51 9.35 34.06
N ILE A 323 -19.08 8.18 33.62
CA ILE A 323 -18.80 7.89 32.20
C ILE A 323 -20.10 7.39 31.56
N ASP A 324 -20.47 7.92 30.40
CA ASP A 324 -21.73 7.60 29.73
C ASP A 324 -22.04 6.09 29.80
N PRO A 325 -23.15 5.69 30.49
CA PRO A 325 -23.51 4.28 30.60
C PRO A 325 -23.67 3.56 29.27
N ALA A 326 -24.02 4.29 28.21
CA ALA A 326 -24.14 3.75 26.86
C ALA A 326 -22.79 3.34 26.26
N GLU A 327 -21.69 3.96 26.68
CA GLU A 327 -20.33 3.53 26.29
C GLU A 327 -19.82 2.33 27.12
N LEU A 328 -20.22 2.26 28.39
CA LEU A 328 -19.87 1.16 29.28
C LEU A 328 -20.63 -0.13 28.93
N LEU A 329 -21.87 0.00 28.45
CA LEU A 329 -22.80 -1.13 28.23
C LEU A 329 -22.74 -1.76 26.82
N LYS A 330 -21.94 -1.27 25.92
CA LYS A 330 -21.78 -1.87 24.57
C LYS A 330 -20.98 -3.18 24.56
N GLY A 331 -20.86 -3.87 25.66
CA GLY A 331 -20.31 -5.20 25.75
C GLY A 331 -20.63 -5.80 27.10
N ASN A 332 -21.35 -6.92 27.09
CA ASN A 332 -21.69 -7.71 28.29
C ASN A 332 -20.52 -8.57 28.81
N SER A 333 -19.29 -8.35 28.35
CA SER A 333 -18.15 -9.15 28.75
C SER A 333 -17.75 -8.87 30.20
N LYS A 334 -17.57 -9.94 30.96
CA LYS A 334 -17.06 -9.95 32.33
C LYS A 334 -15.56 -10.20 32.33
N LEU A 335 -14.90 -10.02 33.48
CA LEU A 335 -13.45 -10.25 33.60
C LEU A 335 -13.07 -11.69 33.21
N ASP A 336 -13.92 -12.67 33.58
CA ASP A 336 -13.74 -14.08 33.26
C ASP A 336 -13.80 -14.43 31.77
N ASP A 337 -14.34 -13.51 30.95
CA ASP A 337 -14.40 -13.70 29.48
C ASP A 337 -13.05 -13.49 28.80
N TYR A 338 -12.06 -12.98 29.52
CA TYR A 338 -10.74 -12.68 28.96
C TYR A 338 -9.73 -13.79 29.28
N PRO A 339 -9.10 -14.40 28.30
CA PRO A 339 -8.13 -15.47 28.51
C PRO A 339 -6.77 -14.92 28.98
N ILE A 340 -6.76 -14.41 30.21
CA ILE A 340 -5.54 -13.94 30.86
C ILE A 340 -5.04 -15.03 31.79
N ASN A 341 -3.97 -15.72 31.37
CA ASN A 341 -3.24 -16.63 32.25
C ASN A 341 -2.09 -15.85 32.86
N GLY A 342 -2.21 -15.50 34.14
CA GLY A 342 -1.11 -14.96 34.94
C GLY A 342 -0.41 -16.09 35.65
N GLU A 343 0.85 -16.36 35.33
CA GLU A 343 1.87 -16.88 36.24
C GLU A 343 2.90 -15.75 36.49
#